data_a197c01b0c6ca8445156b7c14db0615e
#
_entry.id   a197c01b0c6ca8445156b7c14db0615e
#
_cell.length_a   1.000
_cell.length_b   1.000
_cell.length_c   1.000
_cell.angle_alpha   90.00
_cell.angle_beta   90.00
_cell.angle_gamma   90.00
#
_symmetry.space_group_name_H-M   'P 1'
#
loop_
_entity.id
_entity.type
_entity.pdbx_description
1 polymer ?
#
loop_
_entity_poly.entity_id
_entity_poly.type
_entity_poly.pdbx_seq_one_letter_code
_entity_poly.pdbx_strand_id
1 'polypeptide(L)'
;TRQGRKSMPLRKIEGSLGKNETIYDYGAGRGVDYIHLLATGHKATACDPNTELGKCKVHKSDVVISNYVLNTVPPGIRDKIMKDIASSTKNRAYLTVRRTGDRGTPRYDGYITSRNTFQKYFTPDELKNYTKHYFGNCKINKSVTNGDSSSVICKDPKCFKCHSSN
;
A
#
# COMPACT_ATOMS: atom_id res chain seq x y z
N THR A 1 1.33 -10.87 7.91
CA THR A 1 2.11 -10.77 9.16
C THR A 1 1.87 -12.01 10.02
N ARG A 2 2.88 -12.48 10.65
CA ARG A 2 2.76 -13.48 11.69
C ARG A 2 2.09 -12.82 12.90
N GLN A 3 1.24 -13.59 13.56
CA GLN A 3 0.48 -13.13 14.70
C GLN A 3 1.37 -12.39 15.72
N GLY A 4 1.02 -11.15 16.03
CA GLY A 4 1.71 -10.32 17.02
C GLY A 4 3.00 -9.65 16.55
N ARG A 5 3.46 -9.87 15.33
CA ARG A 5 4.68 -9.25 14.80
C ARG A 5 4.37 -8.23 13.73
N LYS A 6 5.06 -7.08 13.78
CA LYS A 6 5.00 -6.12 12.69
C LYS A 6 5.50 -6.75 11.39
N SER A 7 4.96 -6.29 10.27
CA SER A 7 5.32 -6.80 8.94
C SER A 7 6.77 -6.48 8.59
N MET A 8 7.34 -7.24 7.66
CA MET A 8 8.68 -6.97 7.16
C MET A 8 8.77 -5.57 6.53
N PRO A 9 7.80 -5.12 5.69
CA PRO A 9 7.87 -3.77 5.16
C PRO A 9 7.94 -2.70 6.25
N LEU A 10 7.11 -2.78 7.30
CA LEU A 10 7.17 -1.80 8.39
C LEU A 10 8.51 -1.87 9.12
N ARG A 11 8.97 -3.06 9.45
CA ARG A 11 10.25 -3.23 10.14
C ARG A 11 11.40 -2.54 9.41
N LYS A 12 11.37 -2.56 8.09
CA LYS A 12 12.42 -1.99 7.25
C LYS A 12 12.34 -0.48 7.09
N ILE A 13 11.16 0.12 7.24
CA ILE A 13 10.97 1.55 7.01
C ILE A 13 10.74 2.36 8.29
N GLU A 14 10.43 1.71 9.42
CA GLU A 14 10.00 2.44 10.62
C GLU A 14 11.04 3.44 11.12
N GLY A 15 12.33 3.19 10.92
CA GLY A 15 13.38 4.13 11.26
C GLY A 15 13.34 5.44 10.47
N SER A 16 12.65 5.45 9.34
CA SER A 16 12.46 6.63 8.48
C SER A 16 11.17 7.40 8.80
N LEU A 17 10.36 6.90 9.74
CA LEU A 17 9.10 7.55 10.12
C LEU A 17 9.32 8.49 11.29
N GLY A 18 8.99 9.76 11.10
CA GLY A 18 9.09 10.76 12.16
C GLY A 18 7.94 10.65 13.15
N LYS A 19 8.20 10.92 14.43
CA LYS A 19 7.17 10.86 15.48
C LYS A 19 6.11 11.95 15.33
N ASN A 20 6.42 13.03 14.64
CA ASN A 20 5.49 14.12 14.38
C ASN A 20 4.75 13.96 13.05
N GLU A 21 5.14 13.00 12.23
CA GLU A 21 4.45 12.71 10.99
C GLU A 21 3.17 11.94 11.25
N THR A 22 2.09 12.32 10.57
CA THR A 22 0.87 11.52 10.57
C THR A 22 1.04 10.37 9.58
N ILE A 23 0.62 9.18 9.98
CA ILE A 23 0.78 7.94 9.19
C ILE A 23 -0.60 7.31 8.99
N TYR A 24 -0.91 6.98 7.75
CA TYR A 24 -2.16 6.29 7.40
C TYR A 24 -1.82 4.91 6.85
N ASP A 25 -2.24 3.88 7.57
CA ASP A 25 -2.05 2.48 7.17
C ASP A 25 -3.30 2.03 6.39
N TYR A 26 -3.18 2.09 5.07
CA TYR A 26 -4.29 1.82 4.15
C TYR A 26 -4.37 0.32 3.84
N GLY A 27 -5.46 -0.32 4.26
CA GLY A 27 -5.62 -1.76 4.12
C GLY A 27 -4.80 -2.51 5.17
N ALA A 28 -4.94 -2.11 6.42
CA ALA A 28 -4.07 -2.55 7.52
C ALA A 28 -4.32 -3.99 8.01
N GLY A 29 -5.25 -4.73 7.39
CA GLY A 29 -5.61 -6.05 7.85
C GLY A 29 -6.12 -6.04 9.28
N ARG A 30 -5.57 -6.90 10.13
CA ARG A 30 -5.94 -6.95 11.56
C ARG A 30 -5.37 -5.82 12.38
N GLY A 31 -4.56 -4.95 11.77
CA GLY A 31 -4.03 -3.76 12.43
C GLY A 31 -2.78 -4.00 13.28
N VAL A 32 -2.04 -5.07 13.05
CA VAL A 32 -0.82 -5.36 13.83
C VAL A 32 0.20 -4.24 13.68
N ASP A 33 0.46 -3.80 12.45
CA ASP A 33 1.38 -2.70 12.18
C ASP A 33 0.86 -1.38 12.78
N TYR A 34 -0.43 -1.13 12.64
CA TYR A 34 -1.08 0.05 13.20
C TYR A 34 -0.91 0.11 14.72
N ILE A 35 -1.20 -1.00 15.41
CA ILE A 35 -1.07 -1.08 16.87
C ILE A 35 0.39 -0.87 17.28
N HIS A 36 1.33 -1.45 16.53
CA HIS A 36 2.76 -1.25 16.78
C HIS A 36 3.17 0.22 16.65
N LEU A 37 2.68 0.90 15.59
CA LEU A 37 2.96 2.32 15.38
C LEU A 37 2.44 3.17 16.56
N LEU A 38 1.23 2.91 17.03
CA LEU A 38 0.67 3.61 18.18
C LEU A 38 1.49 3.34 19.43
N ALA A 39 1.85 2.07 19.68
CA ALA A 39 2.61 1.68 20.87
C ALA A 39 4.01 2.30 20.91
N THR A 40 4.57 2.62 19.74
CA THR A 40 5.90 3.25 19.64
C THR A 40 5.84 4.77 19.51
N GLY A 41 4.67 5.37 19.73
CA GLY A 41 4.51 6.83 19.82
C GLY A 41 4.27 7.55 18.50
N HIS A 42 3.96 6.83 17.44
CA HIS A 42 3.61 7.45 16.16
C HIS A 42 2.15 7.89 16.11
N LYS A 43 1.88 8.95 15.33
CA LYS A 43 0.52 9.44 15.06
C LYS A 43 -0.06 8.65 13.89
N ALA A 44 -0.72 7.55 14.17
CA ALA A 44 -1.20 6.64 13.14
C ALA A 44 -2.72 6.54 13.12
N THR A 45 -3.26 6.36 11.91
CA THR A 45 -4.63 5.94 11.65
C THR A 45 -4.59 4.75 10.69
N ALA A 46 -5.67 3.99 10.64
CA ALA A 46 -5.71 2.79 9.80
C ALA A 46 -7.12 2.53 9.29
N CYS A 47 -7.21 1.80 8.20
CA CYS A 47 -8.48 1.32 7.66
C CYS A 47 -8.33 -0.08 7.07
N ASP A 48 -9.39 -0.85 7.11
CA ASP A 48 -9.51 -2.11 6.37
C ASP A 48 -10.99 -2.49 6.30
N PRO A 49 -11.58 -2.62 5.09
CA PRO A 49 -13.02 -2.88 4.95
C PRO A 49 -13.44 -4.25 5.47
N ASN A 50 -12.49 -5.16 5.68
CA ASN A 50 -12.75 -6.53 6.14
C ASN A 50 -12.55 -6.71 7.64
N THR A 51 -12.26 -5.63 8.38
CA THR A 51 -12.01 -5.67 9.82
C THR A 51 -12.75 -4.54 10.55
N GLU A 52 -12.60 -4.50 11.87
CA GLU A 52 -13.17 -3.46 12.74
C GLU A 52 -12.62 -2.06 12.44
N LEU A 53 -11.49 -1.97 11.74
CA LEU A 53 -10.91 -0.68 11.37
C LEU A 53 -11.79 0.11 10.41
N GLY A 54 -12.68 -0.59 9.68
CA GLY A 54 -13.68 0.04 8.83
C GLY A 54 -13.17 0.46 7.46
N LYS A 55 -14.10 0.92 6.63
CA LYS A 55 -13.85 1.29 5.23
C LYS A 55 -12.65 2.19 5.06
N CYS A 56 -11.89 1.93 4.00
CA CYS A 56 -10.86 2.83 3.56
C CYS A 56 -11.45 3.99 2.75
N LYS A 57 -10.97 5.18 3.03
CA LYS A 57 -11.38 6.42 2.37
C LYS A 57 -10.18 7.35 2.29
N VAL A 58 -10.31 8.44 1.56
CA VAL A 58 -9.29 9.48 1.55
C VAL A 58 -9.15 10.07 2.95
N HIS A 59 -7.94 10.07 3.45
CA HIS A 59 -7.59 10.64 4.76
C HIS A 59 -6.19 11.24 4.68
N LYS A 60 -6.11 12.55 4.65
CA LYS A 60 -4.84 13.27 4.47
C LYS A 60 -3.85 12.96 5.59
N SER A 61 -2.70 12.47 5.22
CA SER A 61 -1.61 12.13 6.15
C SER A 61 -0.26 12.42 5.51
N ASP A 62 0.72 12.73 6.34
CA ASP A 62 2.09 12.97 5.84
C ASP A 62 2.62 11.74 5.10
N VAL A 63 2.37 10.57 5.64
CA VAL A 63 2.83 9.29 5.11
C VAL A 63 1.65 8.35 4.95
N VAL A 64 1.57 7.67 3.80
CA VAL A 64 0.62 6.57 3.59
C VAL A 64 1.41 5.29 3.38
N ILE A 65 1.01 4.23 4.07
CA ILE A 65 1.60 2.90 3.92
C ILE A 65 0.52 1.95 3.43
N SER A 66 0.79 1.18 2.39
CA SER A 66 -0.12 0.13 1.95
C SER A 66 0.69 -1.11 1.59
N ASN A 67 0.53 -2.15 2.40
CA ASN A 67 1.29 -3.38 2.29
C ASN A 67 0.40 -4.55 1.87
N TYR A 68 0.73 -5.14 0.71
CA TYR A 68 0.06 -6.33 0.20
C TYR A 68 -1.45 -6.16 -0.05
N VAL A 69 -1.82 -4.96 -0.50
CA VAL A 69 -3.21 -4.61 -0.86
C VAL A 69 -3.40 -4.62 -2.37
N LEU A 70 -2.57 -3.88 -3.08
CA LEU A 70 -2.74 -3.66 -4.52
C LEU A 70 -2.65 -4.95 -5.35
N ASN A 71 -1.94 -5.95 -4.84
CA ASN A 71 -1.82 -7.25 -5.49
C ASN A 71 -3.05 -8.15 -5.31
N THR A 72 -3.98 -7.78 -4.43
CA THR A 72 -5.14 -8.62 -4.09
C THR A 72 -6.42 -8.23 -4.79
N VAL A 73 -6.40 -7.17 -5.59
CA VAL A 73 -7.61 -6.62 -6.23
C VAL A 73 -7.43 -6.47 -7.73
N PRO A 74 -8.50 -6.63 -8.52
CA PRO A 74 -8.45 -6.46 -9.97
C PRO A 74 -8.24 -5.00 -10.38
N PRO A 75 -7.92 -4.74 -11.68
CA PRO A 75 -7.47 -3.43 -12.14
C PRO A 75 -8.37 -2.25 -11.78
N GLY A 76 -9.67 -2.37 -11.97
CA GLY A 76 -10.59 -1.26 -11.67
C GLY A 76 -10.60 -0.85 -10.21
N ILE A 77 -10.60 -1.83 -9.32
CA ILE A 77 -10.55 -1.59 -7.86
C ILE A 77 -9.17 -1.07 -7.48
N ARG A 78 -8.12 -1.63 -8.08
CA ARG A 78 -6.73 -1.19 -7.83
C ARG A 78 -6.54 0.29 -8.18
N ASP A 79 -7.08 0.73 -9.32
CA ASP A 79 -6.98 2.12 -9.74
C ASP A 79 -7.71 3.05 -8.77
N LYS A 80 -8.88 2.64 -8.28
CA LYS A 80 -9.62 3.41 -7.27
C LYS A 80 -8.82 3.53 -5.98
N ILE A 81 -8.25 2.43 -5.51
CA ILE A 81 -7.41 2.42 -4.32
C ILE A 81 -6.22 3.37 -4.50
N MET A 82 -5.55 3.32 -5.65
CA MET A 82 -4.41 4.19 -5.91
C MET A 82 -4.78 5.66 -5.93
N LYS A 83 -5.95 6.02 -6.47
CA LYS A 83 -6.45 7.39 -6.42
C LYS A 83 -6.69 7.84 -4.98
N ASP A 84 -7.26 6.98 -4.15
CA ASP A 84 -7.46 7.27 -2.73
C ASP A 84 -6.12 7.45 -2.00
N ILE A 85 -5.16 6.57 -2.28
CA ILE A 85 -3.82 6.66 -1.67
C ILE A 85 -3.13 7.95 -2.09
N ALA A 86 -3.13 8.28 -3.38
CA ALA A 86 -2.51 9.51 -3.86
C ALA A 86 -3.19 10.75 -3.25
N SER A 87 -4.52 10.74 -3.20
CA SER A 87 -5.30 11.84 -2.60
C SER A 87 -5.06 11.99 -1.10
N SER A 88 -4.65 10.91 -0.42
CA SER A 88 -4.37 10.91 1.02
C SER A 88 -2.94 11.33 1.34
N THR A 89 -2.02 11.22 0.40
CA THR A 89 -0.59 11.44 0.63
C THR A 89 -0.23 12.92 0.58
N LYS A 90 0.33 13.45 1.67
CA LYS A 90 0.89 14.80 1.69
C LYS A 90 2.36 14.81 1.30
N ASN A 91 3.15 13.89 1.85
CA ASN A 91 4.59 13.83 1.63
C ASN A 91 5.00 12.62 0.81
N ARG A 92 4.79 11.41 1.32
CA ARG A 92 5.23 10.20 0.63
C ARG A 92 4.37 9.00 0.95
N ALA A 93 4.39 8.02 0.05
CA ALA A 93 3.71 6.74 0.22
C ALA A 93 4.70 5.59 0.08
N TYR A 94 4.57 4.59 0.94
CA TYR A 94 5.30 3.34 0.88
C TYR A 94 4.33 2.25 0.41
N LEU A 95 4.58 1.68 -0.75
CA LEU A 95 3.67 0.72 -1.37
C LEU A 95 4.43 -0.58 -1.62
N THR A 96 3.91 -1.67 -1.08
CA THR A 96 4.53 -2.99 -1.20
C THR A 96 3.51 -4.01 -1.67
N VAL A 97 3.90 -4.87 -2.60
CA VAL A 97 3.06 -5.90 -3.18
C VAL A 97 3.80 -7.23 -3.25
N ARG A 98 3.06 -8.31 -3.51
CA ARG A 98 3.64 -9.61 -3.80
C ARG A 98 4.34 -9.58 -5.16
N ARG A 99 5.52 -10.17 -5.20
CA ARG A 99 6.31 -10.29 -6.43
C ARG A 99 6.13 -11.65 -7.09
N THR A 100 6.00 -12.70 -6.30
CA THR A 100 5.82 -14.08 -6.77
C THR A 100 4.78 -14.80 -5.92
N GLY A 101 4.20 -15.86 -6.46
CA GLY A 101 3.24 -16.69 -5.74
C GLY A 101 2.51 -17.66 -6.65
N ASP A 102 1.37 -18.18 -6.17
CA ASP A 102 0.55 -19.14 -6.86
C ASP A 102 -0.01 -18.55 -8.17
N ARG A 103 0.37 -19.13 -9.28
CA ARG A 103 -0.16 -18.81 -10.62
C ARG A 103 -1.30 -19.73 -10.95
N GLY A 104 -2.44 -19.50 -10.31
CA GLY A 104 -3.64 -20.25 -10.56
C GLY A 104 -4.22 -20.02 -11.96
N THR A 105 -5.55 -19.89 -12.03
CA THR A 105 -6.25 -19.67 -13.30
C THR A 105 -6.13 -18.19 -13.72
N PRO A 106 -5.67 -17.88 -14.94
CA PRO A 106 -5.62 -16.49 -15.41
C PRO A 106 -6.97 -15.79 -15.33
N ARG A 107 -6.97 -14.57 -14.81
CA ARG A 107 -8.16 -13.72 -14.72
C ARG A 107 -7.75 -12.25 -14.71
N TYR A 108 -8.38 -11.42 -15.56
CA TYR A 108 -7.99 -10.03 -15.73
C TYR A 108 -6.48 -9.92 -15.99
N ASP A 109 -5.75 -9.13 -15.21
CA ASP A 109 -4.30 -9.01 -15.34
C ASP A 109 -3.52 -9.89 -14.33
N GLY A 110 -4.19 -10.85 -13.70
CA GLY A 110 -3.58 -11.71 -12.69
C GLY A 110 -4.16 -13.12 -12.72
N TYR A 111 -4.42 -13.66 -11.55
CA TYR A 111 -4.82 -15.05 -11.37
C TYR A 111 -5.88 -15.19 -10.28
N ILE A 112 -6.74 -16.21 -10.44
CA ILE A 112 -7.50 -16.75 -9.31
C ILE A 112 -6.67 -17.92 -8.77
N THR A 113 -6.23 -17.79 -7.53
CA THR A 113 -5.32 -18.76 -6.90
C THR A 113 -6.07 -20.01 -6.46
N SER A 114 -5.34 -21.03 -6.01
CA SER A 114 -5.90 -22.26 -5.47
C SER A 114 -6.79 -22.02 -4.25
N ARG A 115 -6.64 -20.87 -3.58
CA ARG A 115 -7.50 -20.45 -2.45
C ARG A 115 -8.70 -19.64 -2.89
N ASN A 116 -8.95 -19.57 -4.19
CA ASN A 116 -10.06 -18.80 -4.78
C ASN A 116 -10.00 -17.29 -4.46
N THR A 117 -8.79 -16.75 -4.47
CA THR A 117 -8.54 -15.31 -4.28
C THR A 117 -7.84 -14.74 -5.51
N PHE A 118 -8.11 -13.47 -5.81
CA PHE A 118 -7.40 -12.80 -6.89
C PHE A 118 -6.00 -12.39 -6.44
N GLN A 119 -5.01 -12.58 -7.32
CA GLN A 119 -3.64 -12.11 -7.11
C GLN A 119 -3.05 -11.61 -8.42
N LYS A 120 -2.44 -10.45 -8.35
CA LYS A 120 -1.55 -9.92 -9.40
C LYS A 120 -0.15 -9.80 -8.79
N TYR A 121 0.83 -10.41 -9.45
CA TYR A 121 2.23 -10.30 -9.02
C TYR A 121 2.92 -9.21 -9.82
N PHE A 122 3.69 -8.37 -9.14
CA PHE A 122 4.40 -7.26 -9.78
C PHE A 122 5.89 -7.44 -9.59
N THR A 123 6.65 -7.32 -10.67
CA THR A 123 8.09 -7.06 -10.54
C THR A 123 8.29 -5.66 -9.99
N PRO A 124 9.47 -5.34 -9.43
CA PRO A 124 9.72 -3.98 -8.95
C PRO A 124 9.51 -2.91 -10.03
N ASP A 125 9.94 -3.17 -11.26
CA ASP A 125 9.77 -2.22 -12.36
C ASP A 125 8.32 -2.07 -12.77
N GLU A 126 7.55 -3.15 -12.79
CA GLU A 126 6.11 -3.07 -13.06
C GLU A 126 5.39 -2.22 -12.02
N LEU A 127 5.71 -2.42 -10.75
CA LEU A 127 5.10 -1.64 -9.67
C LEU A 127 5.46 -0.16 -9.81
N LYS A 128 6.74 0.13 -10.04
CA LYS A 128 7.21 1.50 -10.26
C LYS A 128 6.48 2.17 -11.42
N ASN A 129 6.39 1.48 -12.57
CA ASN A 129 5.72 2.02 -13.74
C ASN A 129 4.23 2.24 -13.50
N TYR A 130 3.58 1.32 -12.80
CA TYR A 130 2.17 1.45 -12.45
C TYR A 130 1.91 2.64 -11.53
N THR A 131 2.69 2.76 -10.46
CA THR A 131 2.48 3.81 -9.47
C THR A 131 2.80 5.21 -10.00
N LYS A 132 3.63 5.32 -11.04
CA LYS A 132 3.93 6.59 -11.71
C LYS A 132 2.73 7.21 -12.41
N HIS A 133 1.66 6.46 -12.65
CA HIS A 133 0.42 7.04 -13.15
C HIS A 133 -0.26 7.92 -12.10
N TYR A 134 0.07 7.74 -10.82
CA TYR A 134 -0.60 8.41 -9.69
C TYR A 134 0.32 9.36 -8.92
N PHE A 135 1.62 9.24 -9.09
CA PHE A 135 2.63 10.05 -8.41
C PHE A 135 3.66 10.55 -9.41
N GLY A 136 4.15 11.77 -9.20
CA GLY A 136 5.17 12.36 -10.08
C GLY A 136 6.54 11.71 -9.92
N ASN A 137 6.82 11.10 -8.79
CA ASN A 137 8.11 10.49 -8.50
C ASN A 137 7.94 9.21 -7.70
N CYS A 138 8.33 8.09 -8.29
CA CYS A 138 8.38 6.80 -7.59
C CYS A 138 9.74 6.16 -7.82
N LYS A 139 10.31 5.59 -6.77
CA LYS A 139 11.57 4.85 -6.85
C LYS A 139 11.40 3.49 -6.16
N ILE A 140 12.15 2.51 -6.63
CA ILE A 140 12.18 1.19 -6.00
C ILE A 140 12.77 1.32 -4.60
N ASN A 141 12.05 0.81 -3.60
CA ASN A 141 12.54 0.75 -2.23
C ASN A 141 13.39 -0.50 -2.06
N LYS A 142 14.70 -0.34 -2.19
CA LYS A 142 15.65 -1.45 -2.16
C LYS A 142 15.72 -2.15 -0.81
N SER A 143 15.43 -1.44 0.28
CA SER A 143 15.47 -2.03 1.62
C SER A 143 14.35 -3.03 1.87
N VAL A 144 13.23 -2.91 1.13
CA VAL A 144 12.05 -3.78 1.27
C VAL A 144 11.95 -4.78 0.13
N THR A 145 12.34 -4.39 -1.08
CA THR A 145 12.27 -5.26 -2.27
C THR A 145 13.20 -6.46 -2.12
N ASN A 146 12.66 -7.65 -2.36
CA ASN A 146 13.40 -8.92 -2.29
C ASN A 146 12.79 -9.91 -3.30
N GLY A 147 13.05 -11.21 -3.15
CA GLY A 147 12.50 -12.24 -4.04
C GLY A 147 10.98 -12.38 -3.96
N ASP A 148 10.37 -12.03 -2.83
CA ASP A 148 8.94 -12.23 -2.57
C ASP A 148 8.12 -10.95 -2.66
N SER A 149 8.75 -9.80 -2.55
CA SER A 149 8.08 -8.50 -2.44
C SER A 149 8.70 -7.47 -3.36
N SER A 150 7.84 -6.66 -3.98
CA SER A 150 8.23 -5.46 -4.71
C SER A 150 7.72 -4.25 -3.95
N SER A 151 8.58 -3.25 -3.77
CA SER A 151 8.23 -2.07 -2.99
C SER A 151 8.73 -0.80 -3.65
N VAL A 152 7.95 0.27 -3.51
CA VAL A 152 8.30 1.59 -4.02
C VAL A 152 8.03 2.66 -2.96
N ILE A 153 8.76 3.76 -3.06
CA ILE A 153 8.49 5.00 -2.32
C ILE A 153 8.07 6.02 -3.35
N CYS A 154 6.88 6.59 -3.18
CA CYS A 154 6.31 7.55 -4.12
C CYS A 154 6.10 8.90 -3.47
N LYS A 155 6.39 9.97 -4.21
CA LYS A 155 6.21 11.37 -3.81
C LYS A 155 5.48 12.12 -4.93
N ASP A 156 5.09 13.34 -4.63
CA ASP A 156 4.43 14.23 -5.58
C ASP A 156 3.12 13.61 -6.12
N PRO A 157 2.12 13.41 -5.23
CA PRO A 157 0.86 12.82 -5.67
C PRO A 157 0.18 13.71 -6.71
N LYS A 158 -0.33 13.08 -7.77
CA LYS A 158 -1.10 13.78 -8.80
C LYS A 158 -2.49 14.08 -8.26
N CYS A 159 -3.09 15.15 -8.76
CA CYS A 159 -4.43 15.53 -8.33
C CYS A 159 -5.48 14.89 -9.23
N PHE A 160 -6.32 14.06 -8.65
CA PHE A 160 -7.41 13.41 -9.37
C PHE A 160 -8.76 14.09 -9.14
N LYS A 161 -8.83 15.00 -8.15
CA LYS A 161 -10.05 15.75 -7.85
C LYS A 161 -10.04 17.17 -8.40
N CYS A 162 -8.87 17.69 -8.81
CA CYS A 162 -8.74 19.07 -9.26
C CYS A 162 -9.49 19.36 -10.57
N HIS A 163 -9.75 18.32 -11.38
CA HIS A 163 -10.43 18.45 -12.67
C HIS A 163 -11.92 18.15 -12.61
N SER A 164 -12.43 17.66 -11.47
CA SER A 164 -13.84 17.27 -11.33
C SER A 164 -14.76 18.41 -10.89
N SER A 165 -14.19 19.56 -10.55
CA SER A 165 -14.94 20.73 -10.05
C SER A 165 -15.41 21.69 -11.16
N ASN A 166 -15.16 21.33 -12.41
CA ASN A 166 -15.55 22.17 -13.54
C ASN A 166 -16.81 21.62 -14.22
#